data_08b9de9a4b9df0a9197bf4f409ea03a2
#
_entry.id   08b9de9a4b9df0a9197bf4f409ea03a2
#
_cell.length_a   1.000
_cell.length_b   1.000
_cell.length_c   1.000
_cell.angle_alpha   90.00
_cell.angle_beta   90.00
_cell.angle_gamma   90.00
#
_symmetry.space_group_name_H-M   'P 1'
#
loop_
_entity.id
_entity.type
_entity.pdbx_description
1 polymer ?
#
loop_
_entity_poly.entity_id
_entity_poly.type
_entity_poly.pdbx_seq_one_letter_code
_entity_poly.pdbx_strand_id
1 'polypeptide(L)'
;MDQKILWAVNKMPKTDDKNLPIMGLEEIKKARTFHKSFPQYSETPLTKLPHMASYLGVKEVYVKDESYRFGLNAFKVLGGSFAMARYIAKETGKDVSELPYSVLTSEQLRKEFGQATFFTATDGNHGRGVAWAANRLGQKAVVHMPKGTTQTRLQNIAKEGAQVDIQELNYDDCVRLAAKEADETPRGVIVQDTAWDGYEEIPAWIMQGYGTMAMEVGEQLKAQGCERPTHIFVQAGVGSLAGAVVGYFSNLYADNLPTFVVVEAEAAACLYKGAAAGESGAAPFGALAAMMTMDEYKDLRNDIGLDENSKVLLFSTEGDTDPDRYKNIVWKGLDK
;
A
#
# COMPACT_ATOMS: atom_id res chain seq x y z
N MET A 1 22.62 15.39 -14.09
CA MET A 1 22.56 15.57 -12.62
C MET A 1 22.85 14.23 -12.02
N ASP A 2 23.94 14.12 -11.25
CA ASP A 2 24.25 12.89 -10.52
C ASP A 2 23.22 12.74 -9.40
N GLN A 3 22.18 11.97 -9.66
CA GLN A 3 21.18 11.63 -8.66
C GLN A 3 21.80 10.62 -7.70
N LYS A 4 22.21 11.07 -6.51
CA LYS A 4 22.75 10.22 -5.46
C LYS A 4 21.60 9.73 -4.57
N ILE A 5 21.67 8.45 -4.19
CA ILE A 5 20.83 7.96 -3.09
C ILE A 5 21.35 8.60 -1.80
N LEU A 6 20.46 9.29 -1.09
CA LEU A 6 20.72 9.72 0.28
C LEU A 6 20.20 8.63 1.21
N TRP A 7 20.91 8.36 2.31
CA TRP A 7 20.49 7.33 3.26
C TRP A 7 20.68 7.73 4.70
N ALA A 8 19.88 7.13 5.55
CA ALA A 8 20.07 7.17 7.00
C ALA A 8 19.87 5.75 7.55
N VAL A 9 20.81 5.30 8.37
CA VAL A 9 20.67 4.03 9.10
C VAL A 9 20.10 4.31 10.48
N ASN A 10 18.97 3.69 10.81
CA ASN A 10 18.37 3.81 12.13
C ASN A 10 19.26 3.12 13.17
N LYS A 11 19.86 3.93 14.07
CA LYS A 11 20.70 3.48 15.19
C LYS A 11 20.01 3.63 16.54
N MET A 12 18.69 3.87 16.56
CA MET A 12 17.95 3.95 17.83
C MET A 12 18.00 2.61 18.56
N PRO A 13 18.11 2.63 19.91
CA PRO A 13 18.06 1.40 20.66
C PRO A 13 16.72 0.68 20.43
N LYS A 14 16.78 -0.65 20.33
CA LYS A 14 15.57 -1.46 20.26
C LYS A 14 14.79 -1.31 21.57
N THR A 15 13.51 -1.00 21.45
CA THR A 15 12.59 -1.05 22.59
C THR A 15 12.20 -2.50 22.90
N ASP A 16 11.77 -2.77 24.12
CA ASP A 16 11.32 -4.12 24.52
C ASP A 16 9.98 -4.51 23.88
N ASP A 17 9.24 -3.54 23.32
CA ASP A 17 7.98 -3.76 22.61
C ASP A 17 8.25 -4.36 21.23
N LYS A 18 8.42 -5.69 21.19
CA LYS A 18 8.69 -6.45 19.97
C LYS A 18 7.45 -6.60 19.07
N ASN A 19 6.27 -6.44 19.64
CA ASN A 19 5.00 -6.65 18.94
C ASN A 19 4.31 -5.31 18.72
N LEU A 20 3.86 -5.09 17.48
CA LEU A 20 3.02 -3.95 17.12
C LEU A 20 1.56 -4.44 17.08
N PRO A 21 0.75 -4.23 18.13
CA PRO A 21 -0.60 -4.82 18.25
C PRO A 21 -1.49 -4.48 17.06
N ILE A 22 -1.36 -3.26 16.53
CA ILE A 22 -2.12 -2.78 15.37
C ILE A 22 -1.89 -3.65 14.11
N MET A 23 -0.70 -4.24 13.97
CA MET A 23 -0.31 -5.15 12.89
C MET A 23 -0.17 -6.60 13.36
N GLY A 24 -0.84 -6.95 14.46
CA GLY A 24 -0.85 -8.30 15.01
C GLY A 24 -1.34 -9.33 14.00
N LEU A 25 -0.74 -10.54 14.02
CA LEU A 25 -1.02 -11.58 13.01
C LEU A 25 -2.50 -11.95 12.93
N GLU A 26 -3.22 -11.97 14.06
CA GLU A 26 -4.66 -12.27 14.08
C GLU A 26 -5.50 -11.16 13.43
N GLU A 27 -5.14 -9.88 13.61
CA GLU A 27 -5.83 -8.77 12.93
C GLU A 27 -5.61 -8.82 11.41
N ILE A 28 -4.39 -9.14 10.98
CA ILE A 28 -4.09 -9.31 9.54
C ILE A 28 -4.81 -10.54 8.96
N LYS A 29 -4.95 -11.60 9.74
CA LYS A 29 -5.74 -12.77 9.34
C LYS A 29 -7.22 -12.45 9.14
N LYS A 30 -7.80 -11.58 9.97
CA LYS A 30 -9.17 -11.06 9.74
C LYS A 30 -9.25 -10.31 8.41
N ALA A 31 -8.30 -9.41 8.12
CA ALA A 31 -8.25 -8.68 6.86
C ALA A 31 -8.16 -9.61 5.65
N ARG A 32 -7.26 -10.60 5.70
CA ARG A 32 -7.12 -11.57 4.62
C ARG A 32 -8.37 -12.45 4.45
N THR A 33 -8.98 -12.89 5.54
CA THR A 33 -10.22 -13.68 5.49
C THR A 33 -11.34 -12.87 4.86
N PHE A 34 -11.45 -11.60 5.20
CA PHE A 34 -12.37 -10.67 4.57
C PHE A 34 -12.11 -10.56 3.06
N HIS A 35 -10.88 -10.31 2.62
CA HIS A 35 -10.57 -10.23 1.19
C HIS A 35 -10.82 -11.54 0.44
N LYS A 36 -10.52 -12.68 1.05
CA LYS A 36 -10.82 -14.01 0.49
C LYS A 36 -12.33 -14.25 0.29
N SER A 37 -13.19 -13.53 0.96
CA SER A 37 -14.63 -13.66 0.78
C SER A 37 -15.16 -13.03 -0.50
N PHE A 38 -14.37 -12.17 -1.17
CA PHE A 38 -14.75 -11.57 -2.45
C PHE A 38 -14.61 -12.58 -3.60
N PRO A 39 -15.60 -12.68 -4.50
CA PRO A 39 -15.49 -13.56 -5.68
C PRO A 39 -14.31 -13.24 -6.60
N GLN A 40 -13.81 -12.00 -6.57
CA GLN A 40 -12.70 -11.52 -7.40
C GLN A 40 -11.33 -11.72 -6.75
N TYR A 41 -11.29 -12.24 -5.51
CA TYR A 41 -10.03 -12.43 -4.82
C TYR A 41 -9.19 -13.53 -5.47
N SER A 42 -7.92 -13.23 -5.67
CA SER A 42 -6.87 -14.20 -5.92
C SER A 42 -5.58 -13.74 -5.24
N GLU A 43 -4.77 -14.68 -4.82
CA GLU A 43 -3.43 -14.36 -4.35
C GLU A 43 -2.60 -13.83 -5.53
N THR A 44 -1.93 -12.71 -5.33
CA THR A 44 -1.05 -12.16 -6.35
C THR A 44 0.29 -12.91 -6.38
N PRO A 45 0.99 -12.95 -7.54
CA PRO A 45 2.22 -13.71 -7.65
C PRO A 45 3.34 -13.21 -6.73
N LEU A 46 4.11 -14.16 -6.15
CA LEU A 46 5.44 -13.92 -5.63
C LEU A 46 6.46 -14.61 -6.56
N THR A 47 7.17 -13.82 -7.34
CA THR A 47 8.10 -14.32 -8.37
C THR A 47 9.53 -14.32 -7.85
N LYS A 48 10.21 -15.48 -7.92
CA LYS A 48 11.65 -15.59 -7.68
C LYS A 48 12.41 -15.24 -8.97
N LEU A 49 13.41 -14.36 -8.87
CA LEU A 49 14.18 -13.83 -10.01
C LEU A 49 15.66 -14.30 -9.96
N PRO A 50 15.96 -15.56 -10.35
CA PRO A 50 17.31 -16.13 -10.20
C PRO A 50 18.36 -15.41 -11.05
N HIS A 51 18.04 -15.02 -12.29
CA HIS A 51 18.97 -14.30 -13.14
C HIS A 51 19.31 -12.91 -12.59
N MET A 52 18.30 -12.24 -12.00
CA MET A 52 18.52 -10.94 -11.37
C MET A 52 19.34 -11.08 -10.08
N ALA A 53 19.10 -12.10 -9.28
CA ALA A 53 19.91 -12.40 -8.09
C ALA A 53 21.38 -12.61 -8.47
N SER A 54 21.64 -13.40 -9.51
CA SER A 54 23.01 -13.61 -10.04
C SER A 54 23.64 -12.32 -10.55
N TYR A 55 22.89 -11.49 -11.29
CA TYR A 55 23.41 -10.21 -11.81
C TYR A 55 23.76 -9.23 -10.69
N LEU A 56 22.91 -9.15 -9.65
CA LEU A 56 23.14 -8.27 -8.50
C LEU A 56 24.13 -8.85 -7.47
N GLY A 57 24.56 -10.11 -7.60
CA GLY A 57 25.48 -10.74 -6.67
C GLY A 57 24.85 -11.02 -5.28
N VAL A 58 23.55 -11.27 -5.22
CA VAL A 58 22.82 -11.67 -4.00
C VAL A 58 22.30 -13.11 -4.12
N LYS A 59 21.96 -13.75 -3.01
CA LYS A 59 21.53 -15.15 -3.01
C LYS A 59 20.17 -15.36 -3.69
N GLU A 60 19.19 -14.54 -3.36
CA GLU A 60 17.83 -14.66 -3.86
C GLU A 60 17.16 -13.29 -3.97
N VAL A 61 16.35 -13.11 -5.01
CA VAL A 61 15.47 -11.94 -5.19
C VAL A 61 14.05 -12.43 -5.41
N TYR A 62 13.11 -11.90 -4.64
CA TYR A 62 11.68 -12.16 -4.73
C TYR A 62 10.93 -10.85 -4.97
N VAL A 63 9.94 -10.88 -5.85
CA VAL A 63 9.08 -9.72 -6.13
C VAL A 63 7.62 -10.13 -5.95
N LYS A 64 6.92 -9.47 -5.04
CA LYS A 64 5.47 -9.55 -4.90
C LYS A 64 4.84 -8.59 -5.90
N ASP A 65 4.05 -9.12 -6.83
CA ASP A 65 3.46 -8.34 -7.93
C ASP A 65 1.98 -8.08 -7.71
N GLU A 66 1.67 -6.87 -7.24
CA GLU A 66 0.32 -6.41 -6.96
C GLU A 66 -0.45 -5.87 -8.20
N SER A 67 0.14 -5.91 -9.38
CA SER A 67 -0.55 -5.52 -10.62
C SER A 67 -1.76 -6.40 -10.96
N TYR A 68 -1.85 -7.58 -10.36
CA TYR A 68 -2.98 -8.50 -10.52
C TYR A 68 -4.11 -8.31 -9.50
N ARG A 69 -3.94 -7.42 -8.51
CA ARG A 69 -4.88 -7.30 -7.39
C ARG A 69 -6.26 -6.85 -7.84
N PHE A 70 -7.27 -7.72 -7.67
CA PHE A 70 -8.69 -7.49 -8.00
C PHE A 70 -8.96 -6.97 -9.43
N GLY A 71 -7.99 -7.11 -10.35
CA GLY A 71 -8.06 -6.54 -11.70
C GLY A 71 -7.90 -5.01 -11.76
N LEU A 72 -7.46 -4.39 -10.66
CA LEU A 72 -7.29 -2.94 -10.55
C LEU A 72 -5.86 -2.46 -10.85
N ASN A 73 -4.94 -3.39 -11.12
CA ASN A 73 -3.55 -3.08 -11.44
C ASN A 73 -2.79 -2.35 -10.30
N ALA A 74 -3.27 -2.45 -9.05
CA ALA A 74 -2.64 -1.85 -7.87
C ALA A 74 -3.19 -2.41 -6.55
N PHE A 75 -2.39 -2.38 -5.48
CA PHE A 75 -2.71 -2.95 -4.16
C PHE A 75 -3.68 -2.13 -3.31
N LYS A 76 -3.86 -0.85 -3.59
CA LYS A 76 -4.54 0.13 -2.71
C LYS A 76 -5.98 -0.26 -2.31
N VAL A 77 -6.66 -1.05 -3.12
CA VAL A 77 -8.00 -1.58 -2.82
C VAL A 77 -8.05 -2.40 -1.52
N LEU A 78 -6.97 -3.08 -1.15
CA LEU A 78 -6.89 -3.85 0.09
C LEU A 78 -7.16 -2.99 1.32
N GLY A 79 -6.53 -1.81 1.38
CA GLY A 79 -6.72 -0.89 2.49
C GLY A 79 -8.13 -0.29 2.52
N GLY A 80 -8.58 0.28 1.40
CA GLY A 80 -9.89 0.94 1.32
C GLY A 80 -11.05 0.01 1.61
N SER A 81 -11.03 -1.20 1.05
CA SER A 81 -12.11 -2.18 1.26
C SER A 81 -12.18 -2.67 2.71
N PHE A 82 -11.04 -2.95 3.33
CA PHE A 82 -11.02 -3.40 4.72
C PHE A 82 -11.41 -2.29 5.69
N ALA A 83 -10.95 -1.06 5.47
CA ALA A 83 -11.36 0.09 6.29
C ALA A 83 -12.88 0.32 6.23
N MET A 84 -13.51 0.20 5.05
CA MET A 84 -14.96 0.27 4.93
C MET A 84 -15.67 -0.85 5.71
N ALA A 85 -15.17 -2.09 5.62
CA ALA A 85 -15.73 -3.21 6.36
C ALA A 85 -15.62 -3.01 7.88
N ARG A 86 -14.49 -2.51 8.37
CA ARG A 86 -14.26 -2.16 9.77
C ARG A 86 -15.21 -1.04 10.25
N TYR A 87 -15.39 -0.03 9.40
CA TYR A 87 -16.36 1.04 9.70
C TYR A 87 -17.78 0.49 9.83
N ILE A 88 -18.23 -0.32 8.87
CA ILE A 88 -19.57 -0.94 8.92
C ILE A 88 -19.70 -1.86 10.14
N ALA A 89 -18.66 -2.62 10.47
CA ALA A 89 -18.62 -3.46 11.66
C ALA A 89 -18.80 -2.65 12.94
N LYS A 90 -18.06 -1.55 13.09
CA LYS A 90 -18.16 -0.61 14.22
C LYS A 90 -19.57 -0.05 14.36
N GLU A 91 -20.16 0.45 13.27
CA GLU A 91 -21.49 1.05 13.24
C GLU A 91 -22.63 0.05 13.56
N THR A 92 -22.41 -1.23 13.24
CA THR A 92 -23.40 -2.29 13.50
C THR A 92 -23.12 -3.09 14.77
N GLY A 93 -22.06 -2.75 15.50
CA GLY A 93 -21.67 -3.46 16.74
C GLY A 93 -21.21 -4.91 16.51
N LYS A 94 -20.73 -5.23 15.29
CA LYS A 94 -20.27 -6.57 14.91
C LYS A 94 -18.72 -6.63 14.85
N ASP A 95 -18.16 -7.84 14.97
CA ASP A 95 -16.76 -8.03 14.58
C ASP A 95 -16.66 -8.13 13.04
N VAL A 96 -15.56 -7.62 12.47
CA VAL A 96 -15.38 -7.65 11.01
C VAL A 96 -15.34 -9.07 10.44
N SER A 97 -14.98 -10.06 11.25
CA SER A 97 -15.01 -11.49 10.85
C SER A 97 -16.43 -12.02 10.61
N GLU A 98 -17.44 -11.36 11.15
CA GLU A 98 -18.87 -11.67 10.92
C GLU A 98 -19.41 -11.03 9.63
N LEU A 99 -18.61 -10.21 8.95
CA LEU A 99 -19.00 -9.42 7.79
C LEU A 99 -18.24 -9.82 6.51
N PRO A 100 -18.27 -11.10 6.08
CA PRO A 100 -17.75 -11.45 4.76
C PRO A 100 -18.53 -10.72 3.66
N TYR A 101 -17.98 -10.69 2.45
CA TYR A 101 -18.58 -10.02 1.30
C TYR A 101 -20.08 -10.34 1.11
N SER A 102 -20.47 -11.60 1.24
CA SER A 102 -21.86 -12.02 1.11
C SER A 102 -22.81 -11.42 2.14
N VAL A 103 -22.33 -11.18 3.36
CA VAL A 103 -23.09 -10.50 4.42
C VAL A 103 -23.14 -9.00 4.16
N LEU A 104 -21.98 -8.38 3.82
CA LEU A 104 -21.92 -6.94 3.52
C LEU A 104 -22.81 -6.53 2.35
N THR A 105 -23.07 -7.42 1.40
CA THR A 105 -23.93 -7.17 0.23
C THR A 105 -25.38 -7.65 0.42
N SER A 106 -25.71 -8.22 1.58
CA SER A 106 -27.04 -8.77 1.85
C SER A 106 -28.10 -7.67 2.02
N GLU A 107 -29.35 -8.01 1.69
CA GLU A 107 -30.48 -7.11 1.95
C GLU A 107 -30.67 -6.84 3.45
N GLN A 108 -30.36 -7.83 4.31
CA GLN A 108 -30.47 -7.68 5.74
C GLN A 108 -29.56 -6.59 6.25
N LEU A 109 -28.27 -6.63 5.89
CA LEU A 109 -27.32 -5.60 6.31
C LEU A 109 -27.64 -4.24 5.69
N ARG A 110 -28.13 -4.20 4.46
CA ARG A 110 -28.59 -2.96 3.82
C ARG A 110 -29.75 -2.31 4.58
N LYS A 111 -30.67 -3.10 5.14
CA LYS A 111 -31.76 -2.60 6.00
C LYS A 111 -31.24 -2.13 7.37
N GLU A 112 -30.29 -2.85 7.95
CA GLU A 112 -29.70 -2.57 9.25
C GLU A 112 -28.79 -1.34 9.21
N PHE A 113 -27.82 -1.34 8.34
CA PHE A 113 -26.79 -0.29 8.22
C PHE A 113 -27.23 0.86 7.33
N GLY A 114 -27.94 0.61 6.22
CA GLY A 114 -28.27 1.60 5.20
C GLY A 114 -27.10 1.84 4.22
N GLN A 115 -26.94 3.12 3.82
CA GLN A 115 -25.90 3.53 2.88
C GLN A 115 -25.07 4.68 3.45
N ALA A 116 -23.77 4.54 3.41
CA ALA A 116 -22.77 5.58 3.72
C ALA A 116 -22.18 6.14 2.43
N THR A 117 -21.61 7.34 2.51
CA THR A 117 -20.82 7.95 1.45
C THR A 117 -19.37 8.06 1.91
N PHE A 118 -18.45 7.39 1.22
CA PHE A 118 -17.04 7.39 1.51
C PHE A 118 -16.32 8.44 0.67
N PHE A 119 -15.63 9.35 1.34
CA PHE A 119 -14.89 10.45 0.74
C PHE A 119 -13.40 10.16 0.76
N THR A 120 -12.68 10.56 -0.28
CA THR A 120 -11.21 10.52 -0.30
C THR A 120 -10.64 11.54 -1.27
N ALA A 121 -9.36 11.89 -1.06
CA ALA A 121 -8.56 12.60 -2.04
C ALA A 121 -7.44 11.69 -2.56
N THR A 122 -7.13 11.79 -3.86
CA THR A 122 -6.16 10.88 -4.49
C THR A 122 -5.62 11.45 -5.79
N ASP A 123 -4.41 11.03 -6.15
CA ASP A 123 -3.87 11.17 -7.51
C ASP A 123 -4.17 9.97 -8.41
N GLY A 124 -4.79 8.87 -7.88
CA GLY A 124 -5.15 7.71 -8.70
C GLY A 124 -5.58 6.45 -7.94
N ASN A 125 -4.61 5.60 -7.56
CA ASN A 125 -4.88 4.21 -7.13
C ASN A 125 -5.67 4.08 -5.83
N HIS A 126 -5.45 4.97 -4.85
CA HIS A 126 -6.20 4.94 -3.60
C HIS A 126 -7.68 5.21 -3.85
N GLY A 127 -7.99 6.31 -4.55
CA GLY A 127 -9.37 6.64 -4.90
C GLY A 127 -10.05 5.59 -5.77
N ARG A 128 -9.30 4.97 -6.70
CA ARG A 128 -9.85 3.86 -7.50
C ARG A 128 -10.19 2.66 -6.62
N GLY A 129 -9.33 2.33 -5.64
CA GLY A 129 -9.60 1.26 -4.68
C GLY A 129 -10.81 1.54 -3.78
N VAL A 130 -10.94 2.80 -3.30
CA VAL A 130 -12.10 3.26 -2.52
C VAL A 130 -13.38 3.20 -3.35
N ALA A 131 -13.36 3.72 -4.60
CA ALA A 131 -14.50 3.70 -5.51
C ALA A 131 -14.97 2.27 -5.80
N TRP A 132 -14.04 1.37 -6.15
CA TRP A 132 -14.33 -0.04 -6.42
C TRP A 132 -14.95 -0.72 -5.20
N ALA A 133 -14.36 -0.54 -4.02
CA ALA A 133 -14.85 -1.16 -2.80
C ALA A 133 -16.25 -0.65 -2.43
N ALA A 134 -16.47 0.68 -2.45
CA ALA A 134 -17.78 1.26 -2.18
C ALA A 134 -18.87 0.70 -3.10
N ASN A 135 -18.62 0.67 -4.40
CA ASN A 135 -19.54 0.13 -5.38
C ASN A 135 -19.86 -1.35 -5.09
N ARG A 136 -18.84 -2.19 -4.86
CA ARG A 136 -19.02 -3.63 -4.56
C ARG A 136 -19.79 -3.87 -3.27
N LEU A 137 -19.64 -3.01 -2.29
CA LEU A 137 -20.34 -3.09 -0.99
C LEU A 137 -21.70 -2.35 -0.99
N GLY A 138 -22.15 -1.84 -2.14
CA GLY A 138 -23.43 -1.12 -2.25
C GLY A 138 -23.44 0.25 -1.54
N GLN A 139 -22.26 0.82 -1.34
CA GLN A 139 -22.03 2.14 -0.75
C GLN A 139 -21.76 3.19 -1.82
N LYS A 140 -21.65 4.46 -1.43
CA LYS A 140 -21.28 5.57 -2.31
C LYS A 140 -19.83 5.98 -2.11
N ALA A 141 -19.19 6.52 -3.15
CA ALA A 141 -17.88 7.13 -3.05
C ALA A 141 -17.85 8.49 -3.74
N VAL A 142 -17.16 9.46 -3.12
CA VAL A 142 -16.82 10.76 -3.68
C VAL A 142 -15.30 10.90 -3.62
N VAL A 143 -14.69 11.26 -4.75
CA VAL A 143 -13.24 11.27 -4.89
C VAL A 143 -12.80 12.61 -5.48
N HIS A 144 -12.00 13.37 -4.72
CA HIS A 144 -11.39 14.60 -5.19
C HIS A 144 -9.95 14.34 -5.65
N MET A 145 -9.63 14.82 -6.84
CA MET A 145 -8.29 14.69 -7.42
C MET A 145 -7.62 16.05 -7.49
N PRO A 146 -6.31 16.15 -7.18
CA PRO A 146 -5.61 17.42 -7.24
C PRO A 146 -5.37 17.88 -8.68
N LYS A 147 -5.11 19.17 -8.84
CA LYS A 147 -4.70 19.78 -10.09
C LYS A 147 -3.50 19.04 -10.69
N GLY A 148 -3.54 18.84 -12.01
CA GLY A 148 -2.49 18.13 -12.75
C GLY A 148 -2.69 16.63 -12.88
N THR A 149 -3.72 16.07 -12.25
CA THR A 149 -4.09 14.66 -12.44
C THR A 149 -4.59 14.41 -13.87
N THR A 150 -4.26 13.26 -14.45
CA THR A 150 -4.63 12.93 -15.84
C THR A 150 -6.09 12.53 -15.97
N GLN A 151 -6.68 12.81 -17.13
CA GLN A 151 -8.05 12.39 -17.47
C GLN A 151 -8.19 10.86 -17.46
N THR A 152 -7.13 10.13 -17.81
CA THR A 152 -7.08 8.66 -17.75
C THR A 152 -7.32 8.16 -16.33
N ARG A 153 -6.66 8.77 -15.33
CA ARG A 153 -6.83 8.41 -13.91
C ARG A 153 -8.24 8.74 -13.42
N LEU A 154 -8.77 9.92 -13.77
CA LEU A 154 -10.15 10.29 -13.45
C LEU A 154 -11.14 9.28 -14.02
N GLN A 155 -11.02 8.93 -15.31
CA GLN A 155 -11.90 7.97 -15.95
C GLN A 155 -11.82 6.57 -15.33
N ASN A 156 -10.63 6.15 -14.90
CA ASN A 156 -10.44 4.87 -14.22
C ASN A 156 -11.19 4.81 -12.87
N ILE A 157 -11.27 5.93 -12.15
CA ILE A 157 -12.06 6.03 -10.91
C ILE A 157 -13.56 6.10 -11.22
N ALA A 158 -13.97 6.92 -12.19
CA ALA A 158 -15.37 7.06 -12.59
C ALA A 158 -15.99 5.72 -13.04
N LYS A 159 -15.23 4.90 -13.75
CA LYS A 159 -15.65 3.54 -14.18
C LYS A 159 -15.96 2.61 -13.01
N GLU A 160 -15.37 2.83 -11.85
CA GLU A 160 -15.66 2.07 -10.64
C GLU A 160 -16.95 2.56 -9.91
N GLY A 161 -17.63 3.58 -10.45
CA GLY A 161 -18.93 4.04 -9.97
C GLY A 161 -18.91 5.15 -8.93
N ALA A 162 -17.76 5.80 -8.71
CA ALA A 162 -17.67 6.96 -7.83
C ALA A 162 -18.05 8.27 -8.54
N GLN A 163 -18.54 9.22 -7.77
CA GLN A 163 -18.50 10.64 -8.15
C GLN A 163 -17.05 11.11 -8.02
N VAL A 164 -16.46 11.63 -9.08
CA VAL A 164 -15.05 12.04 -9.12
C VAL A 164 -14.88 13.32 -9.91
N ASP A 165 -14.01 14.18 -9.43
CA ASP A 165 -13.65 15.44 -10.09
C ASP A 165 -12.15 15.75 -9.92
N ILE A 166 -11.63 16.66 -10.77
CA ILE A 166 -10.31 17.25 -10.61
C ILE A 166 -10.51 18.67 -10.10
N GLN A 167 -9.98 18.96 -8.94
CA GLN A 167 -10.02 20.26 -8.29
C GLN A 167 -8.85 21.15 -8.73
N GLU A 168 -9.02 22.47 -8.75
CA GLU A 168 -7.92 23.44 -8.92
C GLU A 168 -7.11 23.64 -7.62
N LEU A 169 -6.96 22.56 -6.83
CA LEU A 169 -6.32 22.52 -5.53
C LEU A 169 -5.10 21.60 -5.55
N ASN A 170 -4.17 21.80 -4.61
CA ASN A 170 -3.10 20.83 -4.34
C ASN A 170 -3.67 19.61 -3.60
N TYR A 171 -2.82 18.59 -3.40
CA TYR A 171 -3.23 17.33 -2.76
C TYR A 171 -3.77 17.53 -1.34
N ASP A 172 -3.06 18.29 -0.50
CA ASP A 172 -3.44 18.50 0.90
C ASP A 172 -4.76 19.28 1.04
N ASP A 173 -5.01 20.25 0.13
CA ASP A 173 -6.27 20.98 0.08
C ASP A 173 -7.42 20.06 -0.39
N CYS A 174 -7.18 19.14 -1.31
CA CYS A 174 -8.17 18.12 -1.68
C CYS A 174 -8.50 17.19 -0.50
N VAL A 175 -7.51 16.81 0.31
CA VAL A 175 -7.74 16.02 1.54
C VAL A 175 -8.61 16.80 2.53
N ARG A 176 -8.32 18.08 2.75
CA ARG A 176 -9.13 18.95 3.60
C ARG A 176 -10.56 19.12 3.09
N LEU A 177 -10.74 19.27 1.77
CA LEU A 177 -12.05 19.32 1.13
C LEU A 177 -12.83 18.03 1.35
N ALA A 178 -12.21 16.88 1.09
CA ALA A 178 -12.85 15.57 1.27
C ALA A 178 -13.26 15.33 2.74
N ALA A 179 -12.41 15.71 3.70
CA ALA A 179 -12.72 15.60 5.13
C ALA A 179 -13.90 16.51 5.52
N LYS A 180 -13.89 17.76 5.05
CA LYS A 180 -14.99 18.71 5.31
C LYS A 180 -16.32 18.20 4.74
N GLU A 181 -16.33 17.75 3.49
CA GLU A 181 -17.56 17.24 2.86
C GLU A 181 -18.06 15.95 3.54
N ALA A 182 -17.15 15.12 4.03
CA ALA A 182 -17.51 13.94 4.81
C ALA A 182 -18.22 14.35 6.10
N ASP A 183 -17.72 15.35 6.82
CA ASP A 183 -18.33 15.85 8.06
C ASP A 183 -19.70 16.52 7.83
N GLU A 184 -19.87 17.21 6.70
CA GLU A 184 -21.11 17.90 6.32
C GLU A 184 -22.16 16.95 5.72
N THR A 185 -21.78 15.73 5.33
CA THR A 185 -22.68 14.77 4.68
C THR A 185 -23.25 13.80 5.70
N PRO A 186 -24.57 13.60 5.79
CA PRO A 186 -25.14 12.55 6.62
C PRO A 186 -24.55 11.17 6.28
N ARG A 187 -23.91 10.55 7.28
CA ARG A 187 -23.16 9.28 7.11
C ARG A 187 -22.00 9.39 6.10
N GLY A 188 -21.42 10.57 5.99
CA GLY A 188 -20.15 10.78 5.29
C GLY A 188 -18.99 10.25 6.12
N VAL A 189 -18.01 9.64 5.45
CA VAL A 189 -16.84 9.03 6.10
C VAL A 189 -15.61 9.31 5.24
N ILE A 190 -14.62 9.97 5.82
CA ILE A 190 -13.33 10.13 5.16
C ILE A 190 -12.56 8.80 5.20
N VAL A 191 -12.02 8.35 4.07
CA VAL A 191 -11.16 7.15 3.96
C VAL A 191 -9.86 7.55 3.28
N GLN A 192 -8.93 8.06 4.10
CA GLN A 192 -7.63 8.54 3.66
C GLN A 192 -6.52 7.68 4.28
N ASP A 193 -5.46 7.41 3.53
CA ASP A 193 -4.35 6.57 3.99
C ASP A 193 -3.22 7.35 4.68
N THR A 194 -3.42 8.64 4.91
CA THR A 194 -2.56 9.50 5.74
C THR A 194 -3.24 9.73 7.08
N ALA A 195 -2.53 9.57 8.20
CA ALA A 195 -3.01 9.87 9.53
C ALA A 195 -2.72 11.33 9.92
N TRP A 196 -3.57 11.90 10.78
CA TRP A 196 -3.37 13.16 11.48
C TRP A 196 -4.03 13.09 12.87
N ASP A 197 -3.77 14.08 13.72
CA ASP A 197 -4.30 14.11 15.08
C ASP A 197 -5.83 13.99 15.10
N GLY A 198 -6.32 12.92 15.73
CA GLY A 198 -7.77 12.59 15.78
C GLY A 198 -8.27 11.76 14.60
N TYR A 199 -7.41 11.42 13.63
CA TYR A 199 -7.74 10.55 12.50
C TYR A 199 -6.68 9.46 12.34
N GLU A 200 -6.62 8.52 13.26
CA GLU A 200 -5.66 7.40 13.26
C GLU A 200 -6.33 6.05 13.05
N GLU A 201 -7.61 5.91 13.39
CA GLU A 201 -8.31 4.63 13.37
C GLU A 201 -8.48 4.07 11.95
N ILE A 202 -8.96 4.89 11.02
CA ILE A 202 -9.16 4.45 9.62
C ILE A 202 -7.82 4.19 8.91
N PRO A 203 -6.80 5.04 9.03
CA PRO A 203 -5.45 4.72 8.54
C PRO A 203 -4.90 3.39 9.09
N ALA A 204 -5.14 3.10 10.37
CA ALA A 204 -4.78 1.83 10.97
C ALA A 204 -5.48 0.64 10.30
N TRP A 205 -6.77 0.74 10.04
CA TRP A 205 -7.51 -0.30 9.30
C TRP A 205 -7.04 -0.44 7.87
N ILE A 206 -6.66 0.65 7.21
CA ILE A 206 -6.05 0.63 5.87
C ILE A 206 -4.73 -0.16 5.91
N MET A 207 -3.86 0.09 6.90
CA MET A 207 -2.61 -0.66 7.09
C MET A 207 -2.89 -2.15 7.33
N GLN A 208 -3.87 -2.49 8.15
CA GLN A 208 -4.29 -3.89 8.37
C GLN A 208 -4.74 -4.54 7.05
N GLY A 209 -5.51 -3.82 6.23
CA GLY A 209 -5.90 -4.27 4.89
C GLY A 209 -4.68 -4.60 4.00
N TYR A 210 -3.66 -3.73 3.98
CA TYR A 210 -2.41 -3.98 3.26
C TYR A 210 -1.64 -5.19 3.80
N GLY A 211 -1.83 -5.53 5.06
CA GLY A 211 -1.28 -6.74 5.69
C GLY A 211 -1.67 -8.04 4.98
N THR A 212 -2.79 -8.06 4.26
CA THR A 212 -3.19 -9.22 3.41
C THR A 212 -2.08 -9.61 2.43
N MET A 213 -1.53 -8.63 1.72
CA MET A 213 -0.42 -8.84 0.78
C MET A 213 0.82 -9.38 1.50
N ALA A 214 1.16 -8.84 2.66
CA ALA A 214 2.31 -9.28 3.45
C ALA A 214 2.13 -10.71 3.97
N MET A 215 0.91 -11.08 4.40
CA MET A 215 0.59 -12.45 4.84
C MET A 215 0.69 -13.46 3.68
N GLU A 216 0.21 -13.10 2.49
CA GLU A 216 0.39 -13.92 1.29
C GLU A 216 1.88 -14.18 1.02
N VAL A 217 2.72 -13.14 1.10
CA VAL A 217 4.18 -13.26 0.91
C VAL A 217 4.80 -14.22 1.90
N GLY A 218 4.45 -14.14 3.19
CA GLY A 218 4.99 -15.04 4.21
C GLY A 218 4.74 -16.51 3.89
N GLU A 219 3.52 -16.84 3.45
CA GLU A 219 3.17 -18.21 3.04
C GLU A 219 3.85 -18.62 1.73
N GLN A 220 3.90 -17.72 0.75
CA GLN A 220 4.52 -17.98 -0.56
C GLN A 220 6.03 -18.16 -0.46
N LEU A 221 6.73 -17.37 0.37
CA LEU A 221 8.17 -17.55 0.66
C LEU A 221 8.43 -18.93 1.24
N LYS A 222 7.65 -19.33 2.27
CA LYS A 222 7.77 -20.65 2.89
C LYS A 222 7.53 -21.78 1.89
N ALA A 223 6.52 -21.66 1.04
CA ALA A 223 6.24 -22.63 -0.01
C ALA A 223 7.38 -22.74 -1.04
N GLN A 224 8.17 -21.69 -1.24
CA GLN A 224 9.35 -21.65 -2.11
C GLN A 224 10.67 -22.00 -1.38
N GLY A 225 10.60 -22.49 -0.14
CA GLY A 225 11.77 -22.89 0.66
C GLY A 225 12.56 -21.73 1.26
N CYS A 226 11.98 -20.53 1.31
CA CYS A 226 12.56 -19.38 1.97
C CYS A 226 11.83 -19.13 3.29
N GLU A 227 12.39 -19.59 4.40
CA GLU A 227 11.78 -19.39 5.73
C GLU A 227 11.68 -17.91 6.12
N ARG A 228 12.66 -17.09 5.70
CA ARG A 228 12.73 -15.67 6.00
C ARG A 228 13.60 -14.94 4.97
N PRO A 229 13.18 -13.78 4.45
CA PRO A 229 14.08 -12.87 3.72
C PRO A 229 15.07 -12.22 4.72
N THR A 230 16.25 -11.89 4.28
CA THR A 230 17.22 -11.12 5.08
C THR A 230 16.96 -9.63 5.00
N HIS A 231 16.49 -9.17 3.84
CA HIS A 231 16.21 -7.76 3.54
C HIS A 231 14.83 -7.64 2.89
N ILE A 232 14.08 -6.63 3.31
CA ILE A 232 12.78 -6.26 2.74
C ILE A 232 12.88 -4.80 2.29
N PHE A 233 12.74 -4.59 0.99
CA PHE A 233 12.69 -3.26 0.39
C PHE A 233 11.24 -2.89 0.13
N VAL A 234 10.81 -1.76 0.65
CA VAL A 234 9.45 -1.27 0.50
C VAL A 234 9.45 0.24 0.26
N GLN A 235 8.63 0.68 -0.66
CA GLN A 235 8.47 2.11 -0.93
C GLN A 235 7.55 2.77 0.09
N ALA A 236 7.80 4.05 0.35
CA ALA A 236 6.93 4.90 1.14
C ALA A 236 6.55 6.17 0.38
N GLY A 237 5.25 6.43 0.29
CA GLY A 237 4.68 7.73 0.02
C GLY A 237 4.24 8.34 1.35
N VAL A 238 2.99 8.16 1.75
CA VAL A 238 2.45 8.64 3.05
C VAL A 238 2.79 7.73 4.26
N GLY A 239 3.53 6.64 4.05
CA GLY A 239 4.02 5.76 5.11
C GLY A 239 3.16 4.52 5.42
N SER A 240 1.87 4.50 5.11
CA SER A 240 0.96 3.41 5.49
C SER A 240 1.33 2.04 4.88
N LEU A 241 1.85 2.00 3.64
CA LEU A 241 2.36 0.76 3.06
C LEU A 241 3.60 0.25 3.80
N ALA A 242 4.59 1.12 4.00
CA ALA A 242 5.82 0.76 4.71
C ALA A 242 5.49 0.31 6.14
N GLY A 243 4.62 1.04 6.84
CA GLY A 243 4.13 0.68 8.17
C GLY A 243 3.45 -0.69 8.21
N ALA A 244 2.63 -1.00 7.21
CA ALA A 244 1.97 -2.31 7.11
C ALA A 244 2.97 -3.46 6.90
N VAL A 245 3.91 -3.29 5.98
CA VAL A 245 4.94 -4.31 5.68
C VAL A 245 5.89 -4.49 6.86
N VAL A 246 6.43 -3.39 7.39
CA VAL A 246 7.33 -3.44 8.56
C VAL A 246 6.61 -4.05 9.76
N GLY A 247 5.39 -3.58 10.07
CA GLY A 247 4.62 -4.07 11.21
C GLY A 247 4.28 -5.56 11.12
N TYR A 248 3.83 -6.04 9.97
CA TYR A 248 3.54 -7.46 9.78
C TYR A 248 4.77 -8.34 9.92
N PHE A 249 5.85 -8.04 9.20
CA PHE A 249 7.05 -8.88 9.24
C PHE A 249 7.82 -8.76 10.56
N SER A 250 7.70 -7.64 11.28
CA SER A 250 8.22 -7.52 12.64
C SER A 250 7.49 -8.44 13.61
N ASN A 251 6.17 -8.59 13.48
CA ASN A 251 5.41 -9.55 14.27
C ASN A 251 5.68 -11.01 13.84
N LEU A 252 5.81 -11.27 12.53
CA LEU A 252 6.05 -12.62 12.01
C LEU A 252 7.45 -13.15 12.37
N TYR A 253 8.46 -12.29 12.36
CA TYR A 253 9.86 -12.65 12.57
C TYR A 253 10.45 -12.00 13.83
N ALA A 254 9.65 -11.87 14.90
CA ALA A 254 9.99 -11.12 16.11
C ALA A 254 11.37 -11.48 16.72
N ASP A 255 11.78 -12.75 16.65
CA ASP A 255 13.05 -13.23 17.21
C ASP A 255 14.26 -13.04 16.26
N ASN A 256 13.97 -12.80 14.96
CA ASN A 256 15.02 -12.67 13.94
C ASN A 256 14.55 -11.75 12.82
N LEU A 257 14.54 -10.45 13.09
CA LEU A 257 14.03 -9.43 12.17
C LEU A 257 14.85 -9.38 10.87
N PRO A 258 14.20 -9.23 9.70
CA PRO A 258 14.89 -8.81 8.49
C PRO A 258 15.34 -7.35 8.62
N THR A 259 16.31 -6.95 7.81
CA THR A 259 16.63 -5.53 7.60
C THR A 259 15.56 -4.92 6.71
N PHE A 260 14.90 -3.87 7.18
CA PHE A 260 13.93 -3.12 6.39
C PHE A 260 14.62 -1.93 5.72
N VAL A 261 14.46 -1.84 4.42
CA VAL A 261 14.94 -0.71 3.61
C VAL A 261 13.73 0.02 3.06
N VAL A 262 13.43 1.18 3.65
CA VAL A 262 12.35 2.03 3.18
C VAL A 262 12.90 2.99 2.12
N VAL A 263 12.30 2.95 0.93
CA VAL A 263 12.73 3.73 -0.23
C VAL A 263 11.74 4.84 -0.50
N GLU A 264 12.22 6.08 -0.51
CA GLU A 264 11.41 7.27 -0.76
C GLU A 264 11.98 8.04 -1.96
N ALA A 265 11.11 8.64 -2.77
CA ALA A 265 11.55 9.61 -3.76
C ALA A 265 11.98 10.90 -3.05
N GLU A 266 13.06 11.55 -3.51
CA GLU A 266 13.57 12.78 -2.87
C GLU A 266 12.52 13.89 -2.80
N ALA A 267 11.73 14.05 -3.86
CA ALA A 267 10.63 15.02 -3.91
C ALA A 267 9.44 14.65 -3.01
N ALA A 268 9.43 13.43 -2.47
CA ALA A 268 8.33 12.84 -1.74
C ALA A 268 8.77 12.08 -0.47
N ALA A 269 9.91 12.46 0.10
CA ALA A 269 10.52 11.80 1.25
C ALA A 269 9.79 12.14 2.56
N CYS A 270 8.62 11.52 2.79
CA CYS A 270 7.81 11.72 4.00
C CYS A 270 8.52 11.35 5.27
N LEU A 271 9.12 10.16 5.30
CA LEU A 271 9.80 9.65 6.49
C LEU A 271 11.16 10.31 6.68
N TYR A 272 11.80 10.70 5.61
CA TYR A 272 13.10 11.39 5.66
C TYR A 272 12.98 12.88 5.97
N LYS A 273 11.96 13.57 5.43
CA LYS A 273 11.77 15.03 5.58
C LYS A 273 10.47 15.43 6.28
N GLY A 274 9.58 14.47 6.57
CA GLY A 274 8.26 14.77 7.14
C GLY A 274 7.25 15.34 6.14
N ALA A 275 7.42 15.14 4.81
CA ALA A 275 6.41 15.54 3.82
C ALA A 275 6.59 14.95 2.41
N ALA A 276 5.50 14.52 1.83
CA ALA A 276 5.00 14.49 0.43
C ALA A 276 5.51 13.49 -0.63
N ALA A 277 4.56 12.93 -1.29
CA ALA A 277 4.32 11.76 -2.14
C ALA A 277 4.88 11.75 -3.59
N GLY A 278 4.98 10.54 -4.21
CA GLY A 278 5.21 10.37 -5.66
C GLY A 278 5.38 8.93 -6.14
N GLU A 279 5.41 8.69 -7.43
CA GLU A 279 5.39 7.41 -8.15
C GLU A 279 6.48 6.43 -7.70
N SER A 280 6.08 5.27 -7.19
CA SER A 280 6.97 4.49 -6.33
C SER A 280 7.06 2.98 -6.62
N GLY A 281 6.31 2.44 -7.59
CA GLY A 281 6.26 0.98 -7.84
C GLY A 281 7.62 0.33 -8.15
N ALA A 282 8.51 1.01 -8.88
CA ALA A 282 9.83 0.50 -9.27
C ALA A 282 10.98 0.99 -8.37
N ALA A 283 10.73 1.96 -7.46
CA ALA A 283 11.77 2.60 -6.67
C ALA A 283 12.59 1.62 -5.80
N PRO A 284 12.01 0.62 -5.11
CA PRO A 284 12.77 -0.34 -4.34
C PRO A 284 13.74 -1.17 -5.18
N PHE A 285 13.34 -1.52 -6.41
CA PHE A 285 14.21 -2.26 -7.32
C PHE A 285 15.37 -1.39 -7.81
N GLY A 286 15.10 -0.14 -8.19
CA GLY A 286 16.13 0.82 -8.58
C GLY A 286 17.14 1.07 -7.45
N ALA A 287 16.68 1.22 -6.21
CA ALA A 287 17.54 1.37 -5.05
C ALA A 287 18.42 0.15 -4.82
N LEU A 288 17.85 -1.07 -4.86
CA LEU A 288 18.63 -2.31 -4.76
C LEU A 288 19.69 -2.42 -5.87
N ALA A 289 19.30 -2.16 -7.12
CA ALA A 289 20.22 -2.23 -8.25
C ALA A 289 21.38 -1.25 -8.10
N ALA A 290 21.11 0.02 -7.76
CA ALA A 290 22.13 1.01 -7.52
C ALA A 290 23.05 0.62 -6.35
N MET A 291 22.49 0.19 -5.23
CA MET A 291 23.26 -0.27 -4.07
C MET A 291 24.21 -1.42 -4.43
N MET A 292 23.80 -2.36 -5.27
CA MET A 292 24.60 -3.54 -5.61
C MET A 292 25.62 -3.32 -6.74
N THR A 293 25.37 -2.37 -7.65
CA THR A 293 26.20 -2.18 -8.84
C THR A 293 27.15 -0.97 -8.79
N MET A 294 26.92 -0.03 -7.87
CA MET A 294 27.71 1.20 -7.77
C MET A 294 28.61 1.17 -6.53
N ASP A 295 29.91 1.41 -6.71
CA ASP A 295 30.91 1.36 -5.64
C ASP A 295 30.70 2.41 -4.56
N GLU A 296 30.11 3.55 -4.90
CA GLU A 296 29.82 4.64 -3.95
C GLU A 296 28.88 4.23 -2.82
N TYR A 297 28.08 3.14 -2.97
CA TYR A 297 27.19 2.61 -1.94
C TYR A 297 27.77 1.44 -1.15
N LYS A 298 29.09 1.19 -1.25
CA LYS A 298 29.76 0.09 -0.52
C LYS A 298 29.58 0.20 0.99
N ASP A 299 29.73 1.40 1.55
CA ASP A 299 29.59 1.62 2.98
C ASP A 299 28.14 1.37 3.42
N LEU A 300 27.15 1.81 2.63
CA LEU A 300 25.75 1.51 2.90
C LEU A 300 25.47 0.01 2.88
N ARG A 301 25.99 -0.73 1.89
CA ARG A 301 25.85 -2.22 1.85
C ARG A 301 26.41 -2.85 3.12
N ASN A 302 27.58 -2.42 3.56
CA ASN A 302 28.22 -2.92 4.79
C ASN A 302 27.39 -2.60 6.03
N ASP A 303 26.88 -1.37 6.14
CA ASP A 303 26.06 -0.91 7.28
C ASP A 303 24.77 -1.71 7.44
N ILE A 304 24.16 -2.13 6.33
CA ILE A 304 22.89 -2.90 6.36
C ILE A 304 23.08 -4.42 6.18
N GLY A 305 24.33 -4.89 5.99
CA GLY A 305 24.65 -6.30 5.82
C GLY A 305 24.12 -6.90 4.50
N LEU A 306 24.08 -6.08 3.43
CA LEU A 306 23.61 -6.52 2.11
C LEU A 306 24.79 -7.11 1.31
N ASP A 307 24.80 -8.45 1.13
CA ASP A 307 25.90 -9.24 0.58
C ASP A 307 25.41 -10.40 -0.32
N GLU A 308 26.33 -11.27 -0.71
CA GLU A 308 26.07 -12.45 -1.55
C GLU A 308 25.19 -13.53 -0.88
N ASN A 309 24.99 -13.47 0.44
CA ASN A 309 24.10 -14.37 1.19
C ASN A 309 22.71 -13.80 1.35
N SER A 310 22.51 -12.55 0.94
CA SER A 310 21.26 -11.83 1.13
C SER A 310 20.11 -12.40 0.31
N LYS A 311 18.96 -12.58 0.95
CA LYS A 311 17.68 -12.93 0.34
C LYS A 311 16.77 -11.70 0.39
N VAL A 312 16.52 -11.10 -0.75
CA VAL A 312 15.85 -9.82 -0.88
C VAL A 312 14.41 -9.99 -1.31
N LEU A 313 13.49 -9.35 -0.59
CA LEU A 313 12.08 -9.23 -0.95
C LEU A 313 11.76 -7.80 -1.38
N LEU A 314 11.06 -7.66 -2.49
CA LEU A 314 10.61 -6.41 -3.08
C LEU A 314 9.10 -6.45 -3.32
N PHE A 315 8.46 -5.27 -3.32
CA PHE A 315 7.05 -5.10 -3.65
C PHE A 315 6.90 -4.26 -4.92
N SER A 316 6.36 -4.87 -5.99
CA SER A 316 5.84 -4.16 -7.16
C SER A 316 4.37 -3.85 -6.87
N THR A 317 4.09 -2.62 -6.44
CA THR A 317 2.79 -2.24 -5.87
C THR A 317 1.74 -1.89 -6.89
N GLU A 318 2.15 -1.62 -8.10
CA GLU A 318 1.28 -1.28 -9.22
C GLU A 318 1.92 -1.68 -10.55
N GLY A 319 1.06 -1.93 -11.55
CA GLY A 319 1.48 -2.04 -12.93
C GLY A 319 1.35 -0.71 -13.66
N ASP A 320 1.11 -0.82 -14.97
CA ASP A 320 0.86 0.32 -15.85
C ASP A 320 -0.57 0.87 -15.63
N THR A 321 -0.71 1.74 -14.64
CA THR A 321 -2.00 2.37 -14.27
C THR A 321 -2.32 3.62 -15.09
N ASP A 322 -1.31 4.20 -15.79
CA ASP A 322 -1.43 5.27 -16.77
C ASP A 322 -0.54 4.98 -17.99
N PRO A 323 -1.05 4.18 -18.96
CA PRO A 323 -0.27 3.68 -20.10
C PRO A 323 0.38 4.76 -20.95
N ASP A 324 -0.27 5.91 -21.10
CA ASP A 324 0.26 7.00 -21.92
C ASP A 324 1.43 7.70 -21.22
N ARG A 325 1.34 7.92 -19.91
CA ARG A 325 2.44 8.45 -19.12
C ARG A 325 3.61 7.46 -19.05
N TYR A 326 3.34 6.18 -18.83
CA TYR A 326 4.35 5.14 -18.84
C TYR A 326 5.14 5.12 -20.17
N LYS A 327 4.44 5.15 -21.32
CA LYS A 327 5.08 5.22 -22.63
C LYS A 327 5.93 6.48 -22.82
N ASN A 328 5.45 7.62 -22.34
CA ASN A 328 6.19 8.87 -22.44
C ASN A 328 7.48 8.84 -21.63
N ILE A 329 7.44 8.33 -20.40
CA ILE A 329 8.62 8.22 -19.53
C ILE A 329 9.57 7.15 -20.03
N VAL A 330 9.10 5.90 -20.17
CA VAL A 330 9.95 4.72 -20.38
C VAL A 330 10.42 4.58 -21.83
N TRP A 331 9.53 4.88 -22.79
CA TRP A 331 9.83 4.65 -24.22
C TRP A 331 10.30 5.91 -24.95
N LYS A 332 9.84 7.09 -24.55
CA LYS A 332 10.16 8.34 -25.25
C LYS A 332 11.08 9.26 -24.43
N GLY A 333 11.25 9.03 -23.14
CA GLY A 333 12.10 9.87 -22.27
C GLY A 333 11.63 11.34 -22.18
N LEU A 334 10.32 11.59 -22.29
CA LEU A 334 9.77 12.93 -22.45
C LEU A 334 9.47 13.64 -21.13
N ASP A 335 9.35 12.93 -20.02
CA ASP A 335 9.19 13.53 -18.68
C ASP A 335 10.56 13.55 -17.98
N LYS A 336 11.23 14.68 -18.05
CA LYS A 336 12.44 14.98 -17.27
C LYS A 336 12.11 15.97 -16.15
#